data_e07dc23ba460198cd7cd6e5f95b866b5
#
_entry.id   e07dc23ba460198cd7cd6e5f95b866b5
#
_cell.length_a   1.000
_cell.length_b   1.000
_cell.length_c   1.000
_cell.angle_alpha   90.00
_cell.angle_beta   90.00
_cell.angle_gamma   90.00
#
_symmetry.space_group_name_H-M   'P 1'
#
loop_
_entity.id
_entity.type
_entity.pdbx_description
1 polymer ?
#
loop_
_entity_poly.entity_id
_entity_poly.type
_entity_poly.pdbx_seq_one_letter_code
_entity_poly.pdbx_strand_id
1 'polypeptide(L)'
;MGKYTQDAAKLLELVGGKENIAAVSHCMTRMRFVLNDPALANIEAIEAIPSVKGSFTQAGQFQVIIGNTVADFYNDFTAISGIEGVSKDEAKSAAKQNQNALQRIMTALAEIFAPLIPAIITGGLILGFRNVIDSLYIFEGGTATLVQLSQFWAGVDQFLWLIGEAVFHMLPVGICWSITKKMGTNQMLGIVLGLTLVSGQLLNAYAVNAGAVIPQWDFGFVQVDMIGYQAQVIPAMLAGFTLVYLEKFFRKVTPAVISMIMVPFCSLLLAVMAAHFVLGPIGWTIGSWISNFVYAGITGSLRLLFGAVFGFFYAPLVITGLHHMSNAIDTQLCVTAAFGQILSQKILDIPPLGTINV
;
A
#
# COMPACT_ATOMS: atom_id res chain seq x y z
N MET A 1 19.90 -28.72 -28.90
CA MET A 1 20.34 -27.81 -27.84
C MET A 1 19.58 -26.51 -27.98
N GLY A 2 19.01 -26.00 -26.93
CA GLY A 2 18.28 -24.73 -26.96
C GLY A 2 19.24 -23.56 -27.21
N LYS A 3 18.71 -22.41 -27.58
CA LYS A 3 19.48 -21.20 -27.93
C LYS A 3 20.34 -20.68 -26.76
N TYR A 4 19.89 -20.89 -25.52
CA TYR A 4 20.52 -20.36 -24.31
C TYR A 4 21.18 -21.44 -23.44
N THR A 5 21.34 -22.66 -23.95
CA THR A 5 21.86 -23.82 -23.20
C THR A 5 23.22 -23.53 -22.51
N GLN A 6 24.16 -22.86 -23.20
CA GLN A 6 25.46 -22.54 -22.63
C GLN A 6 25.38 -21.48 -21.52
N ASP A 7 24.63 -20.41 -21.76
CA ASP A 7 24.44 -19.33 -20.77
C ASP A 7 23.67 -19.83 -19.55
N ALA A 8 22.68 -20.69 -19.75
CA ALA A 8 21.91 -21.33 -18.69
C ALA A 8 22.76 -22.28 -17.83
N ALA A 9 23.62 -23.07 -18.45
CA ALA A 9 24.56 -23.93 -17.72
C ALA A 9 25.54 -23.13 -16.88
N LYS A 10 26.08 -22.05 -17.46
CA LYS A 10 26.98 -21.13 -16.74
C LYS A 10 26.26 -20.42 -15.58
N LEU A 11 25.00 -19.99 -15.78
CA LEU A 11 24.21 -19.41 -14.71
C LEU A 11 23.98 -20.42 -13.57
N LEU A 12 23.68 -21.67 -13.88
CA LEU A 12 23.48 -22.72 -12.88
C LEU A 12 24.73 -22.90 -12.01
N GLU A 13 25.91 -22.91 -12.60
CA GLU A 13 27.18 -23.01 -11.88
C GLU A 13 27.38 -21.80 -10.97
N LEU A 14 27.19 -20.59 -11.52
CA LEU A 14 27.48 -19.32 -10.84
C LEU A 14 26.50 -18.97 -9.72
N VAL A 15 25.30 -19.54 -9.70
CA VAL A 15 24.38 -19.40 -8.55
C VAL A 15 24.69 -20.40 -7.42
N GLY A 16 25.76 -21.19 -7.55
CA GLY A 16 26.17 -22.18 -6.55
C GLY A 16 25.66 -23.60 -6.84
N GLY A 17 25.26 -23.88 -8.07
CA GLY A 17 24.77 -25.21 -8.50
C GLY A 17 23.33 -25.52 -8.08
N LYS A 18 22.88 -26.71 -8.49
CA LYS A 18 21.51 -27.20 -8.22
C LYS A 18 21.18 -27.23 -6.73
N GLU A 19 22.11 -27.64 -5.90
CA GLU A 19 21.91 -27.81 -4.46
C GLU A 19 21.68 -26.48 -3.73
N ASN A 20 22.11 -25.37 -4.31
CA ASN A 20 21.88 -24.03 -3.76
C ASN A 20 20.53 -23.44 -4.17
N ILE A 21 19.79 -24.07 -5.08
CA ILE A 21 18.51 -23.57 -5.57
C ILE A 21 17.36 -24.26 -4.84
N ALA A 22 16.72 -23.55 -3.92
CA ALA A 22 15.49 -24.02 -3.25
C ALA A 22 14.26 -23.93 -4.15
N ALA A 23 14.20 -22.91 -5.02
CA ALA A 23 13.11 -22.74 -5.97
C ALA A 23 13.53 -21.85 -7.14
N VAL A 24 13.02 -22.12 -8.33
CA VAL A 24 13.20 -21.28 -9.52
C VAL A 24 11.88 -21.02 -10.21
N SER A 25 11.67 -19.78 -10.63
CA SER A 25 10.53 -19.33 -11.42
C SER A 25 10.94 -18.19 -12.34
N HIS A 26 10.06 -17.76 -13.23
CA HIS A 26 10.31 -16.56 -14.05
C HIS A 26 9.10 -15.64 -14.12
N CYS A 27 9.31 -14.40 -14.52
CA CYS A 27 8.27 -13.46 -14.92
C CYS A 27 8.51 -13.04 -16.38
N MET A 28 7.90 -11.95 -16.83
CA MET A 28 7.99 -11.53 -18.25
C MET A 28 9.43 -11.22 -18.71
N THR A 29 10.33 -10.84 -17.81
CA THR A 29 11.69 -10.40 -18.17
C THR A 29 12.81 -10.94 -17.28
N ARG A 30 12.50 -11.70 -16.22
CA ARG A 30 13.47 -12.08 -15.18
C ARG A 30 13.34 -13.51 -14.75
N MET A 31 14.47 -14.17 -14.56
CA MET A 31 14.58 -15.39 -13.77
C MET A 31 14.55 -15.02 -12.28
N ARG A 32 13.93 -15.85 -11.46
CA ARG A 32 13.82 -15.66 -10.01
C ARG A 32 14.25 -16.90 -9.29
N PHE A 33 15.25 -16.76 -8.45
CA PHE A 33 15.82 -17.84 -7.66
C PHE A 33 15.56 -17.61 -6.17
N VAL A 34 15.21 -18.65 -5.46
CA VAL A 34 15.33 -18.72 -4.01
C VAL A 34 16.56 -19.56 -3.75
N LEU A 35 17.62 -18.91 -3.27
CA LEU A 35 18.89 -19.58 -2.97
C LEU A 35 18.93 -19.97 -1.50
N ASN A 36 19.47 -21.15 -1.20
CA ASN A 36 19.70 -21.62 0.17
C ASN A 36 20.78 -20.76 0.85
N ASP A 37 21.85 -20.48 0.12
CA ASP A 37 22.91 -19.55 0.53
C ASP A 37 23.15 -18.53 -0.59
N PRO A 38 22.65 -17.29 -0.44
CA PRO A 38 22.87 -16.22 -1.43
C PRO A 38 24.34 -15.82 -1.60
N ALA A 39 25.23 -16.11 -0.62
CA ALA A 39 26.64 -15.74 -0.70
C ALA A 39 27.41 -16.59 -1.71
N LEU A 40 26.89 -17.74 -2.10
CA LEU A 40 27.50 -18.60 -3.13
C LEU A 40 27.29 -18.08 -4.56
N ALA A 41 26.41 -17.10 -4.77
CA ALA A 41 26.16 -16.51 -6.08
C ALA A 41 27.27 -15.51 -6.46
N ASN A 42 27.97 -15.79 -7.54
CA ASN A 42 29.01 -14.89 -8.08
C ASN A 42 28.35 -13.82 -8.99
N ILE A 43 27.97 -12.70 -8.41
CA ILE A 43 27.21 -11.64 -9.08
C ILE A 43 27.96 -11.08 -10.29
N GLU A 44 29.25 -10.77 -10.17
CA GLU A 44 30.06 -10.20 -11.24
C GLU A 44 30.14 -11.14 -12.46
N ALA A 45 30.36 -12.42 -12.21
CA ALA A 45 30.43 -13.41 -13.26
C ALA A 45 29.06 -13.70 -13.89
N ILE A 46 27.96 -13.60 -13.14
CA ILE A 46 26.59 -13.72 -13.64
C ILE A 46 26.26 -12.56 -14.57
N GLU A 47 26.61 -11.34 -14.20
CA GLU A 47 26.36 -10.16 -15.03
C GLU A 47 27.22 -10.10 -16.29
N ALA A 48 28.32 -10.86 -16.32
CA ALA A 48 29.17 -11.05 -17.51
C ALA A 48 28.61 -12.06 -18.53
N ILE A 49 27.52 -12.79 -18.21
CA ILE A 49 26.84 -13.71 -19.14
C ILE A 49 26.14 -12.90 -20.26
N PRO A 50 26.35 -13.22 -21.54
CA PRO A 50 25.80 -12.42 -22.66
C PRO A 50 24.28 -12.24 -22.63
N SER A 51 23.54 -13.23 -22.14
CA SER A 51 22.07 -13.17 -22.03
C SER A 51 21.58 -12.41 -20.80
N VAL A 52 22.45 -12.05 -19.86
CA VAL A 52 22.11 -11.35 -18.62
C VAL A 52 22.27 -9.85 -18.81
N LYS A 53 21.28 -9.08 -18.39
CA LYS A 53 21.27 -7.61 -18.45
C LYS A 53 21.48 -6.95 -17.10
N GLY A 54 21.60 -7.73 -16.03
CA GLY A 54 21.81 -7.30 -14.66
C GLY A 54 21.18 -8.25 -13.67
N SER A 55 21.52 -8.08 -12.39
CA SER A 55 20.98 -8.90 -11.32
C SER A 55 20.74 -8.07 -10.04
N PHE A 56 19.86 -8.52 -9.18
CA PHE A 56 19.61 -7.91 -7.86
C PHE A 56 18.86 -8.88 -6.96
N THR A 57 18.93 -8.63 -5.66
CA THR A 57 18.15 -9.40 -4.66
C THR A 57 17.02 -8.54 -4.13
N GLN A 58 15.79 -9.07 -4.18
CA GLN A 58 14.60 -8.40 -3.66
C GLN A 58 13.67 -9.40 -2.98
N ALA A 59 13.19 -9.05 -1.80
CA ALA A 59 12.22 -9.86 -1.03
C ALA A 59 12.67 -11.32 -0.80
N GLY A 60 13.96 -11.56 -0.61
CA GLY A 60 14.52 -12.90 -0.41
C GLY A 60 14.68 -13.73 -1.70
N GLN A 61 14.49 -13.11 -2.87
CA GLN A 61 14.71 -13.74 -4.18
C GLN A 61 15.87 -13.08 -4.89
N PHE A 62 16.81 -13.87 -5.37
CA PHE A 62 17.82 -13.41 -6.31
C PHE A 62 17.21 -13.39 -7.72
N GLN A 63 17.26 -12.24 -8.38
CA GLN A 63 16.62 -12.01 -9.68
C GLN A 63 17.68 -11.69 -10.72
N VAL A 64 17.60 -12.37 -11.87
CA VAL A 64 18.49 -12.17 -13.01
C VAL A 64 17.66 -11.69 -14.20
N ILE A 65 17.99 -10.52 -14.73
CA ILE A 65 17.26 -9.88 -15.83
C ILE A 65 17.77 -10.47 -17.16
N ILE A 66 16.88 -11.14 -17.87
CA ILE A 66 17.15 -11.70 -19.21
C ILE A 66 16.49 -10.83 -20.30
N GLY A 67 15.31 -10.32 -20.03
CA GLY A 67 14.47 -9.61 -21.00
C GLY A 67 13.37 -10.47 -21.59
N ASN A 68 12.86 -10.08 -22.75
CA ASN A 68 11.67 -10.70 -23.35
C ASN A 68 11.84 -12.17 -23.74
N THR A 69 13.07 -12.68 -23.78
CA THR A 69 13.40 -14.07 -24.11
C THR A 69 13.53 -14.96 -22.86
N VAL A 70 13.11 -14.47 -21.70
CA VAL A 70 13.24 -15.18 -20.42
C VAL A 70 12.53 -16.54 -20.41
N ALA A 71 11.44 -16.71 -21.13
CA ALA A 71 10.71 -17.99 -21.19
C ALA A 71 11.57 -19.08 -21.87
N ASP A 72 12.23 -18.74 -22.98
CA ASP A 72 13.13 -19.68 -23.68
C ASP A 72 14.35 -19.99 -22.81
N PHE A 73 14.93 -18.97 -22.18
CA PHE A 73 16.05 -19.14 -21.26
C PHE A 73 15.69 -20.03 -20.07
N TYR A 74 14.48 -19.81 -19.49
CA TYR A 74 13.97 -20.62 -18.39
C TYR A 74 13.79 -22.10 -18.75
N ASN A 75 13.23 -22.38 -19.95
CA ASN A 75 13.08 -23.73 -20.47
C ASN A 75 14.43 -24.43 -20.61
N ASP A 76 15.42 -23.74 -21.18
CA ASP A 76 16.78 -24.29 -21.29
C ASP A 76 17.41 -24.51 -19.91
N PHE A 77 17.21 -23.57 -18.96
CA PHE A 77 17.72 -23.68 -17.59
C PHE A 77 17.12 -24.87 -16.84
N THR A 78 15.79 -25.04 -16.90
CA THR A 78 15.11 -26.16 -16.22
C THR A 78 15.47 -27.50 -16.83
N ALA A 79 15.64 -27.57 -18.16
CA ALA A 79 16.09 -28.77 -18.85
C ALA A 79 17.50 -29.21 -18.43
N ILE A 80 18.41 -28.26 -18.21
CA ILE A 80 19.80 -28.55 -17.81
C ILE A 80 19.88 -28.89 -16.31
N SER A 81 19.25 -28.08 -15.46
CA SER A 81 19.31 -28.22 -14.02
C SER A 81 18.53 -29.42 -13.50
N GLY A 82 17.53 -29.89 -14.28
CA GLY A 82 16.58 -30.91 -13.83
C GLY A 82 15.77 -30.46 -12.60
N ILE A 83 15.63 -29.14 -12.40
CA ILE A 83 14.81 -28.56 -11.34
C ILE A 83 13.42 -28.34 -11.92
N GLU A 84 12.40 -28.96 -11.32
CA GLU A 84 11.02 -28.62 -11.64
C GLU A 84 10.76 -27.17 -11.22
N GLY A 85 10.34 -26.36 -12.19
CA GLY A 85 9.99 -24.99 -11.91
C GLY A 85 8.77 -24.92 -10.98
N VAL A 86 8.82 -24.04 -10.01
CA VAL A 86 7.72 -23.82 -9.07
C VAL A 86 6.83 -22.68 -9.52
N SER A 87 5.59 -22.70 -9.08
CA SER A 87 4.68 -21.57 -9.29
C SER A 87 5.24 -20.31 -8.62
N LYS A 88 4.81 -19.16 -9.10
CA LYS A 88 5.20 -17.85 -8.54
C LYS A 88 4.91 -17.76 -7.04
N ASP A 89 3.83 -18.38 -6.58
CA ASP A 89 3.41 -18.36 -5.19
C ASP A 89 4.24 -19.29 -4.32
N GLU A 90 4.66 -20.43 -4.84
CA GLU A 90 5.58 -21.37 -4.17
C GLU A 90 6.99 -20.78 -4.04
N ALA A 91 7.53 -20.19 -5.11
CA ALA A 91 8.81 -19.46 -5.05
C ALA A 91 8.78 -18.33 -4.02
N LYS A 92 7.64 -17.62 -3.93
CA LYS A 92 7.42 -16.55 -2.96
C LYS A 92 7.33 -17.08 -1.52
N SER A 93 6.74 -18.25 -1.34
CA SER A 93 6.64 -18.91 -0.03
C SER A 93 8.01 -19.39 0.45
N ALA A 94 8.82 -19.97 -0.42
CA ALA A 94 10.18 -20.39 -0.12
C ALA A 94 11.09 -19.19 0.22
N ALA A 95 10.96 -18.07 -0.51
CA ALA A 95 11.71 -16.84 -0.26
C ALA A 95 11.49 -16.21 1.13
N LYS A 96 10.35 -16.49 1.78
CA LYS A 96 10.08 -16.00 3.14
C LYS A 96 11.04 -16.53 4.20
N GLN A 97 11.66 -17.68 3.96
CA GLN A 97 12.64 -18.26 4.88
C GLN A 97 13.94 -17.43 4.95
N ASN A 98 14.29 -16.74 3.86
CA ASN A 98 15.51 -15.94 3.75
C ASN A 98 15.29 -14.47 4.16
N GLN A 99 14.15 -14.13 4.75
CA GLN A 99 13.82 -12.75 5.14
C GLN A 99 13.99 -12.52 6.64
N ASN A 100 14.61 -11.40 6.99
CA ASN A 100 14.63 -10.88 8.35
C ASN A 100 13.21 -10.48 8.81
N ALA A 101 12.97 -10.38 10.13
CA ALA A 101 11.67 -10.00 10.69
C ALA A 101 11.12 -8.69 10.09
N LEU A 102 11.97 -7.67 9.93
CA LEU A 102 11.61 -6.40 9.30
C LEU A 102 11.21 -6.60 7.84
N GLN A 103 12.00 -7.35 7.06
CA GLN A 103 11.70 -7.65 5.66
C GLN A 103 10.37 -8.41 5.50
N ARG A 104 10.04 -9.32 6.44
CA ARG A 104 8.74 -10.04 6.44
C ARG A 104 7.58 -9.08 6.63
N ILE A 105 7.69 -8.14 7.59
CA ILE A 105 6.66 -7.12 7.83
C ILE A 105 6.49 -6.26 6.56
N MET A 106 7.59 -5.81 5.98
CA MET A 106 7.59 -4.98 4.78
C MET A 106 6.96 -5.70 3.58
N THR A 107 7.36 -6.95 3.34
CA THR A 107 6.76 -7.78 2.29
C THR A 107 5.27 -8.00 2.54
N ALA A 108 4.89 -8.23 3.80
CA ALA A 108 3.48 -8.39 4.16
C ALA A 108 2.65 -7.14 3.86
N LEU A 109 3.19 -5.96 4.16
CA LEU A 109 2.54 -4.69 3.86
C LEU A 109 2.45 -4.45 2.34
N ALA A 110 3.56 -4.65 1.62
CA ALA A 110 3.57 -4.53 0.17
C ALA A 110 2.52 -5.43 -0.50
N GLU A 111 2.34 -6.66 0.00
CA GLU A 111 1.31 -7.59 -0.50
C GLU A 111 -0.13 -7.12 -0.24
N ILE A 112 -0.36 -6.39 0.85
CA ILE A 112 -1.67 -5.80 1.15
C ILE A 112 -1.96 -4.64 0.21
N PHE A 113 -0.98 -3.78 -0.07
CA PHE A 113 -1.16 -2.59 -0.90
C PHE A 113 -1.10 -2.87 -2.40
N ALA A 114 -0.35 -3.91 -2.84
CA ALA A 114 -0.17 -4.21 -4.26
C ALA A 114 -1.47 -4.26 -5.09
N PRO A 115 -2.57 -4.90 -4.66
CA PRO A 115 -3.82 -4.90 -5.41
C PRO A 115 -4.53 -3.54 -5.44
N LEU A 116 -4.19 -2.61 -4.54
CA LEU A 116 -4.79 -1.28 -4.45
C LEU A 116 -4.05 -0.24 -5.30
N ILE A 117 -2.78 -0.50 -5.63
CA ILE A 117 -1.91 0.44 -6.36
C ILE A 117 -2.54 0.96 -7.66
N PRO A 118 -3.13 0.13 -8.54
CA PRO A 118 -3.72 0.64 -9.79
C PRO A 118 -4.83 1.66 -9.54
N ALA A 119 -5.69 1.42 -8.53
CA ALA A 119 -6.75 2.34 -8.16
C ALA A 119 -6.18 3.65 -7.58
N ILE A 120 -5.18 3.55 -6.68
CA ILE A 120 -4.52 4.71 -6.07
C ILE A 120 -3.84 5.58 -7.14
N ILE A 121 -3.11 4.98 -8.09
CA ILE A 121 -2.46 5.71 -9.19
C ILE A 121 -3.51 6.42 -10.05
N THR A 122 -4.57 5.72 -10.45
CA THR A 122 -5.63 6.28 -11.29
C THR A 122 -6.34 7.43 -10.55
N GLY A 123 -6.72 7.22 -9.29
CA GLY A 123 -7.34 8.26 -8.47
C GLY A 123 -6.44 9.47 -8.26
N GLY A 124 -5.14 9.23 -8.02
CA GLY A 124 -4.15 10.29 -7.87
C GLY A 124 -3.95 11.13 -9.13
N LEU A 125 -3.91 10.49 -10.32
CA LEU A 125 -3.82 11.21 -11.59
C LEU A 125 -5.08 12.05 -11.85
N ILE A 126 -6.26 11.51 -11.55
CA ILE A 126 -7.54 12.23 -11.70
C ILE A 126 -7.60 13.44 -10.76
N LEU A 127 -7.25 13.25 -9.47
CA LEU A 127 -7.19 14.35 -8.51
C LEU A 127 -6.10 15.37 -8.85
N GLY A 128 -4.97 14.92 -9.38
CA GLY A 128 -3.92 15.80 -9.88
C GLY A 128 -4.42 16.70 -11.02
N PHE A 129 -5.10 16.12 -12.00
CA PHE A 129 -5.73 16.91 -13.08
C PHE A 129 -6.80 17.85 -12.54
N ARG A 130 -7.66 17.37 -11.64
CA ARG A 130 -8.65 18.21 -10.94
C ARG A 130 -7.99 19.42 -10.27
N ASN A 131 -6.92 19.20 -9.50
CA ASN A 131 -6.20 20.28 -8.82
C ASN A 131 -5.61 21.29 -9.81
N VAL A 132 -5.18 20.88 -10.99
CA VAL A 132 -4.69 21.80 -12.01
C VAL A 132 -5.80 22.76 -12.45
N ILE A 133 -7.01 22.27 -12.71
CA ILE A 133 -8.12 23.12 -13.19
C ILE A 133 -8.74 23.98 -12.10
N ASP A 134 -8.67 23.56 -10.84
CA ASP A 134 -9.28 24.24 -9.68
C ASP A 134 -8.32 25.19 -8.93
N SER A 135 -7.01 24.91 -8.95
CA SER A 135 -6.04 25.63 -8.12
C SER A 135 -5.10 26.55 -8.89
N LEU A 136 -5.08 26.50 -10.24
CA LEU A 136 -4.24 27.41 -11.02
C LEU A 136 -4.96 28.72 -11.34
N TYR A 137 -4.58 29.79 -10.65
CA TYR A 137 -5.04 31.16 -10.85
C TYR A 137 -4.27 31.80 -12.00
N ILE A 138 -4.61 31.45 -13.24
CA ILE A 138 -3.92 31.94 -14.46
C ILE A 138 -4.83 32.84 -15.33
N PHE A 139 -6.11 32.96 -15.00
CA PHE A 139 -7.07 33.77 -15.73
C PHE A 139 -7.34 35.11 -15.01
N GLU A 140 -7.93 36.06 -15.72
CA GLU A 140 -8.27 37.40 -15.22
C GLU A 140 -7.11 38.11 -14.48
N GLY A 141 -5.90 38.00 -15.05
CA GLY A 141 -4.72 38.63 -14.44
C GLY A 141 -4.18 37.86 -13.21
N GLY A 142 -4.53 36.59 -13.05
CA GLY A 142 -4.05 35.77 -11.94
C GLY A 142 -5.02 35.68 -10.75
N THR A 143 -6.29 36.03 -10.94
CA THR A 143 -7.30 36.08 -9.86
C THR A 143 -8.35 34.97 -9.94
N ALA A 144 -8.50 34.32 -11.11
CA ALA A 144 -9.52 33.29 -11.32
C ALA A 144 -8.96 31.96 -11.79
N THR A 145 -9.61 30.89 -11.38
CA THR A 145 -9.34 29.53 -11.86
C THR A 145 -10.27 29.16 -13.02
N LEU A 146 -9.94 28.10 -13.74
CA LEU A 146 -10.78 27.60 -14.82
C LEU A 146 -12.18 27.20 -14.35
N VAL A 147 -12.27 26.61 -13.16
CA VAL A 147 -13.52 26.19 -12.51
C VAL A 147 -14.41 27.40 -12.18
N GLN A 148 -13.83 28.51 -11.76
CA GLN A 148 -14.57 29.72 -11.45
C GLN A 148 -15.13 30.43 -12.69
N LEU A 149 -14.44 30.31 -13.82
CA LEU A 149 -14.84 30.99 -15.08
C LEU A 149 -15.86 30.19 -15.90
N SER A 150 -15.92 28.89 -15.75
CA SER A 150 -16.71 28.05 -16.63
C SER A 150 -17.57 27.04 -15.87
N GLN A 151 -18.88 27.17 -16.03
CA GLN A 151 -19.83 26.19 -15.47
C GLN A 151 -19.55 24.74 -15.96
N PHE A 152 -19.08 24.59 -17.20
CA PHE A 152 -18.69 23.27 -17.72
C PHE A 152 -17.53 22.68 -16.91
N TRP A 153 -16.47 23.48 -16.67
CA TRP A 153 -15.32 23.01 -15.90
C TRP A 153 -15.63 22.82 -14.41
N ALA A 154 -16.56 23.59 -13.85
CA ALA A 154 -17.09 23.34 -12.50
C ALA A 154 -17.80 22.00 -12.43
N GLY A 155 -18.59 21.64 -13.45
CA GLY A 155 -19.20 20.31 -13.53
C GLY A 155 -18.18 19.18 -13.69
N VAL A 156 -17.15 19.39 -14.50
CA VAL A 156 -16.05 18.43 -14.67
C VAL A 156 -15.30 18.23 -13.33
N ASP A 157 -15.02 19.31 -12.61
CA ASP A 157 -14.35 19.25 -11.31
C ASP A 157 -15.13 18.40 -10.30
N GLN A 158 -16.43 18.64 -10.16
CA GLN A 158 -17.30 17.85 -9.27
C GLN A 158 -17.39 16.38 -9.68
N PHE A 159 -17.45 16.10 -10.99
CA PHE A 159 -17.48 14.73 -11.50
C PHE A 159 -16.16 13.98 -11.22
N LEU A 160 -15.02 14.64 -11.42
CA LEU A 160 -13.71 14.07 -11.11
C LEU A 160 -13.51 13.85 -9.62
N TRP A 161 -14.08 14.74 -8.79
CA TRP A 161 -14.07 14.56 -7.33
C TRP A 161 -14.75 13.27 -6.91
N LEU A 162 -15.89 12.92 -7.52
CA LEU A 162 -16.58 11.67 -7.23
C LEU A 162 -15.67 10.44 -7.37
N ILE A 163 -14.82 10.41 -8.42
CA ILE A 163 -13.89 9.30 -8.65
C ILE A 163 -12.76 9.33 -7.60
N GLY A 164 -12.19 10.51 -7.34
CA GLY A 164 -11.14 10.68 -6.35
C GLY A 164 -11.60 10.31 -4.95
N GLU A 165 -12.79 10.77 -4.56
CA GLU A 165 -13.41 10.43 -3.29
C GLU A 165 -13.60 8.90 -3.16
N ALA A 166 -14.15 8.25 -4.19
CA ALA A 166 -14.36 6.80 -4.17
C ALA A 166 -13.06 6.02 -3.96
N VAL A 167 -11.94 6.49 -4.51
CA VAL A 167 -10.64 5.82 -4.33
C VAL A 167 -10.05 6.07 -2.95
N PHE A 168 -9.97 7.33 -2.52
CA PHE A 168 -9.22 7.70 -1.33
C PHE A 168 -10.07 7.62 -0.05
N HIS A 169 -11.29 8.13 -0.05
CA HIS A 169 -12.16 8.03 1.14
C HIS A 169 -12.51 6.58 1.47
N MET A 170 -12.72 5.74 0.44
CA MET A 170 -13.05 4.33 0.61
C MET A 170 -11.82 3.41 0.69
N LEU A 171 -10.61 3.97 0.77
CA LEU A 171 -9.37 3.19 0.90
C LEU A 171 -9.41 2.14 2.03
N PRO A 172 -9.99 2.41 3.22
CA PRO A 172 -10.17 1.42 4.29
C PRO A 172 -10.88 0.15 3.84
N VAL A 173 -11.84 0.26 2.92
CA VAL A 173 -12.55 -0.91 2.35
C VAL A 173 -11.59 -1.80 1.56
N GLY A 174 -10.79 -1.19 0.71
CA GLY A 174 -9.77 -1.88 -0.07
C GLY A 174 -8.72 -2.57 0.81
N ILE A 175 -8.28 -1.90 1.87
CA ILE A 175 -7.30 -2.45 2.82
C ILE A 175 -7.87 -3.66 3.55
N CYS A 176 -9.07 -3.57 4.13
CA CYS A 176 -9.73 -4.68 4.82
C CYS A 176 -9.96 -5.87 3.88
N TRP A 177 -10.42 -5.60 2.64
CA TRP A 177 -10.55 -6.63 1.61
C TRP A 177 -9.20 -7.31 1.28
N SER A 178 -8.16 -6.53 1.09
CA SER A 178 -6.85 -7.06 0.73
C SER A 178 -6.24 -7.90 1.85
N ILE A 179 -6.41 -7.51 3.11
CA ILE A 179 -5.97 -8.27 4.28
C ILE A 179 -6.70 -9.62 4.35
N THR A 180 -8.03 -9.63 4.24
CA THR A 180 -8.82 -10.87 4.27
C THR A 180 -8.45 -11.79 3.12
N LYS A 181 -8.25 -11.25 1.91
CA LYS A 181 -7.77 -11.99 0.74
C LYS A 181 -6.40 -12.61 0.98
N LYS A 182 -5.44 -11.82 1.48
CA LYS A 182 -4.07 -12.28 1.76
C LYS A 182 -4.03 -13.37 2.82
N MET A 183 -4.86 -13.25 3.85
CA MET A 183 -4.89 -14.16 4.99
C MET A 183 -5.80 -15.38 4.77
N GLY A 184 -6.44 -15.49 3.60
CA GLY A 184 -7.29 -16.63 3.21
C GLY A 184 -8.59 -16.71 4.02
N THR A 185 -9.18 -15.58 4.40
CA THR A 185 -10.45 -15.49 5.11
C THR A 185 -11.55 -14.92 4.21
N ASN A 186 -12.75 -14.71 4.74
CA ASN A 186 -13.88 -14.25 3.94
C ASN A 186 -13.71 -12.79 3.51
N GLN A 187 -13.51 -12.58 2.21
CA GLN A 187 -13.28 -11.26 1.63
C GLN A 187 -14.48 -10.32 1.76
N MET A 188 -15.71 -10.85 1.70
CA MET A 188 -16.91 -10.02 1.86
C MET A 188 -17.02 -9.44 3.27
N LEU A 189 -16.62 -10.19 4.31
CA LEU A 189 -16.56 -9.65 5.67
C LEU A 189 -15.53 -8.51 5.78
N GLY A 190 -14.41 -8.61 5.06
CA GLY A 190 -13.45 -7.52 4.97
C GLY A 190 -14.04 -6.27 4.33
N ILE A 191 -14.77 -6.41 3.22
CA ILE A 191 -15.46 -5.30 2.57
C ILE A 191 -16.49 -4.68 3.52
N VAL A 192 -17.33 -5.48 4.15
CA VAL A 192 -18.36 -5.00 5.09
C VAL A 192 -17.73 -4.27 6.27
N LEU A 193 -16.68 -4.82 6.88
CA LEU A 193 -15.93 -4.12 7.94
C LEU A 193 -15.40 -2.77 7.46
N GLY A 194 -14.75 -2.74 6.30
CA GLY A 194 -14.25 -1.49 5.71
C GLY A 194 -15.34 -0.46 5.47
N LEU A 195 -16.52 -0.88 4.99
CA LEU A 195 -17.68 -0.01 4.80
C LEU A 195 -18.20 0.57 6.13
N THR A 196 -18.13 -0.19 7.24
CA THR A 196 -18.49 0.38 8.55
C THR A 196 -17.54 1.49 8.97
N LEU A 197 -16.25 1.37 8.64
CA LEU A 197 -15.24 2.39 8.97
C LEU A 197 -15.44 3.72 8.23
N VAL A 198 -16.03 3.68 7.04
CA VAL A 198 -16.24 4.87 6.18
C VAL A 198 -17.73 5.21 6.01
N SER A 199 -18.59 4.66 6.85
CA SER A 199 -20.03 4.87 6.77
C SER A 199 -20.41 6.35 6.86
N GLY A 200 -21.37 6.78 6.03
CA GLY A 200 -21.93 8.13 6.09
C GLY A 200 -22.73 8.43 7.36
N GLN A 201 -22.97 7.43 8.22
CA GLN A 201 -23.56 7.66 9.55
C GLN A 201 -22.55 8.21 10.57
N LEU A 202 -21.27 8.07 10.28
CA LEU A 202 -20.16 8.57 11.10
C LEU A 202 -19.78 9.99 10.66
N LEU A 203 -19.27 10.77 11.60
CA LEU A 203 -18.68 12.05 11.24
C LEU A 203 -17.44 11.83 10.38
N ASN A 204 -17.42 12.42 9.19
CA ASN A 204 -16.33 12.27 8.25
C ASN A 204 -14.98 12.68 8.89
N ALA A 205 -13.93 11.90 8.68
CA ALA A 205 -12.59 12.14 9.19
C ALA A 205 -12.08 13.58 8.94
N TYR A 206 -12.42 14.14 7.80
CA TYR A 206 -12.04 15.49 7.43
C TYR A 206 -12.79 16.55 8.23
N ALA A 207 -14.07 16.34 8.52
CA ALA A 207 -14.86 17.22 9.36
C ALA A 207 -14.36 17.22 10.81
N VAL A 208 -13.90 16.06 11.32
CA VAL A 208 -13.23 15.97 12.62
C VAL A 208 -11.99 16.86 12.68
N ASN A 209 -11.14 16.78 11.63
CA ASN A 209 -9.93 17.63 11.54
C ASN A 209 -10.27 19.13 11.39
N ALA A 210 -11.43 19.46 10.85
CA ALA A 210 -11.93 20.83 10.76
C ALA A 210 -12.57 21.33 12.07
N GLY A 211 -12.62 20.53 13.13
CA GLY A 211 -13.13 20.90 14.45
C GLY A 211 -14.65 20.80 14.59
N ALA A 212 -15.32 20.00 13.75
CA ALA A 212 -16.75 19.74 13.89
C ALA A 212 -17.07 18.98 15.19
N VAL A 213 -18.25 19.21 15.75
CA VAL A 213 -18.72 18.50 16.96
C VAL A 213 -18.93 17.03 16.63
N ILE A 214 -18.26 16.17 17.36
CA ILE A 214 -18.31 14.72 17.15
C ILE A 214 -19.57 14.17 17.83
N PRO A 215 -20.50 13.54 17.07
CA PRO A 215 -21.61 12.83 17.67
C PRO A 215 -21.12 11.58 18.39
N GLN A 216 -21.88 11.10 19.38
CA GLN A 216 -21.49 9.95 20.21
C GLN A 216 -22.62 8.93 20.30
N TRP A 217 -22.24 7.65 20.33
CA TRP A 217 -23.13 6.58 20.80
C TRP A 217 -23.10 6.57 22.32
N ASP A 218 -24.24 6.79 22.94
CA ASP A 218 -24.39 6.70 24.39
C ASP A 218 -25.01 5.35 24.78
N PHE A 219 -24.20 4.49 25.39
CA PHE A 219 -24.61 3.18 25.89
C PHE A 219 -25.01 3.23 27.37
N GLY A 220 -25.08 4.43 27.98
CA GLY A 220 -25.41 4.64 29.38
C GLY A 220 -24.22 4.43 30.35
N PHE A 221 -23.31 3.51 30.05
CA PHE A 221 -22.10 3.24 30.85
C PHE A 221 -20.81 3.69 30.12
N VAL A 222 -20.88 3.92 28.83
CA VAL A 222 -19.77 4.42 28.01
C VAL A 222 -20.31 5.24 26.85
N GLN A 223 -19.63 6.32 26.51
CA GLN A 223 -19.88 7.09 25.30
C GLN A 223 -18.75 6.82 24.31
N VAL A 224 -19.09 6.59 23.05
CA VAL A 224 -18.14 6.27 21.99
C VAL A 224 -18.33 7.24 20.85
N ASP A 225 -17.25 7.88 20.42
CA ASP A 225 -17.26 8.86 19.35
C ASP A 225 -17.60 8.22 18.01
N MET A 226 -18.55 8.82 17.28
CA MET A 226 -18.96 8.39 15.95
C MET A 226 -18.02 8.98 14.88
N ILE A 227 -16.75 8.54 14.91
CA ILE A 227 -15.73 9.00 13.98
C ILE A 227 -15.62 8.04 12.80
N GLY A 228 -15.66 8.59 11.58
CA GLY A 228 -15.33 7.89 10.36
C GLY A 228 -13.83 7.88 10.10
N TYR A 229 -13.35 6.80 9.49
CA TYR A 229 -11.93 6.58 9.21
C TYR A 229 -11.63 6.67 7.70
N GLN A 230 -12.28 7.62 7.00
CA GLN A 230 -12.02 7.87 5.59
C GLN A 230 -10.53 8.17 5.37
N ALA A 231 -9.93 7.54 4.37
CA ALA A 231 -8.52 7.60 4.02
C ALA A 231 -7.54 7.12 5.12
N GLN A 232 -8.02 6.63 6.25
CA GLN A 232 -7.17 6.21 7.37
C GLN A 232 -6.65 4.79 7.18
N VAL A 233 -5.35 4.65 6.99
CA VAL A 233 -4.68 3.36 6.72
C VAL A 233 -4.53 2.53 7.99
N ILE A 234 -4.03 3.14 9.09
CA ILE A 234 -3.68 2.43 10.32
C ILE A 234 -4.92 1.83 11.00
N PRO A 235 -6.03 2.58 11.22
CA PRO A 235 -7.26 2.01 11.75
C PRO A 235 -7.79 0.84 10.91
N ALA A 236 -7.77 1.00 9.57
CA ALA A 236 -8.22 -0.05 8.64
C ALA A 236 -7.38 -1.33 8.74
N MET A 237 -6.06 -1.19 8.86
CA MET A 237 -5.18 -2.34 9.02
C MET A 237 -5.41 -3.06 10.35
N LEU A 238 -5.49 -2.33 11.45
CA LEU A 238 -5.76 -2.89 12.78
C LEU A 238 -7.09 -3.64 12.80
N ALA A 239 -8.15 -3.02 12.27
CA ALA A 239 -9.48 -3.62 12.17
C ALA A 239 -9.47 -4.87 11.27
N GLY A 240 -8.85 -4.80 10.09
CA GLY A 240 -8.76 -5.91 9.13
C GLY A 240 -8.02 -7.13 9.70
N PHE A 241 -6.90 -6.93 10.36
CA PHE A 241 -6.19 -8.03 11.04
C PHE A 241 -7.03 -8.62 12.18
N THR A 242 -7.70 -7.79 12.98
CA THR A 242 -8.57 -8.23 14.07
C THR A 242 -9.71 -9.11 13.54
N LEU A 243 -10.36 -8.71 12.45
CA LEU A 243 -11.38 -9.54 11.79
C LEU A 243 -10.84 -10.91 11.40
N VAL A 244 -9.66 -10.95 10.77
CA VAL A 244 -9.03 -12.21 10.33
C VAL A 244 -8.74 -13.14 11.51
N TYR A 245 -8.18 -12.60 12.59
CA TYR A 245 -7.87 -13.42 13.76
C TYR A 245 -9.14 -13.90 14.47
N LEU A 246 -10.17 -13.07 14.58
CA LEU A 246 -11.47 -13.46 15.14
C LEU A 246 -12.13 -14.53 14.26
N GLU A 247 -12.14 -14.38 12.94
CA GLU A 247 -12.70 -15.39 12.03
C GLU A 247 -11.98 -16.75 12.17
N LYS A 248 -10.65 -16.74 12.22
CA LYS A 248 -9.85 -17.96 12.43
C LYS A 248 -10.09 -18.59 13.80
N PHE A 249 -10.27 -17.77 14.83
CA PHE A 249 -10.60 -18.25 16.18
C PHE A 249 -11.98 -18.91 16.20
N PHE A 250 -13.02 -18.22 15.71
CA PHE A 250 -14.37 -18.76 15.70
C PHE A 250 -14.52 -20.00 14.83
N ARG A 251 -13.80 -20.10 13.72
CA ARG A 251 -13.75 -21.34 12.92
C ARG A 251 -13.24 -22.56 13.71
N LYS A 252 -12.36 -22.36 14.70
CA LYS A 252 -11.84 -23.46 15.52
C LYS A 252 -12.79 -23.88 16.64
N VAL A 253 -13.54 -22.93 17.20
CA VAL A 253 -14.38 -23.19 18.40
C VAL A 253 -15.83 -23.52 18.03
N THR A 254 -16.31 -23.12 16.85
CA THR A 254 -17.71 -23.27 16.46
C THR A 254 -17.95 -24.66 15.82
N PRO A 255 -18.96 -25.41 16.28
CA PRO A 255 -19.36 -26.66 15.65
C PRO A 255 -19.74 -26.49 14.17
N ALA A 256 -19.42 -27.48 13.33
CA ALA A 256 -19.62 -27.43 11.88
C ALA A 256 -21.06 -27.09 11.47
N VAL A 257 -22.05 -27.60 12.21
CA VAL A 257 -23.47 -27.39 11.90
C VAL A 257 -23.90 -25.92 11.88
N ILE A 258 -23.37 -25.10 12.80
CA ILE A 258 -23.74 -23.67 12.92
C ILE A 258 -22.63 -22.73 12.46
N SER A 259 -21.48 -23.28 12.04
CA SER A 259 -20.29 -22.50 11.67
C SER A 259 -20.54 -21.51 10.55
N MET A 260 -21.38 -21.84 9.58
CA MET A 260 -21.71 -21.00 8.43
C MET A 260 -22.35 -19.66 8.84
N ILE A 261 -23.09 -19.63 9.95
CA ILE A 261 -23.78 -18.42 10.44
C ILE A 261 -22.98 -17.78 11.59
N MET A 262 -22.59 -18.59 12.58
CA MET A 262 -21.97 -18.06 13.81
C MET A 262 -20.58 -17.46 13.58
N VAL A 263 -19.76 -18.06 12.70
CA VAL A 263 -18.42 -17.56 12.44
C VAL A 263 -18.44 -16.14 11.86
N PRO A 264 -19.14 -15.88 10.71
CA PRO A 264 -19.19 -14.52 10.16
C PRO A 264 -19.89 -13.52 11.09
N PHE A 265 -20.97 -13.94 11.78
CA PHE A 265 -21.70 -13.08 12.69
C PHE A 265 -20.83 -12.62 13.87
N CYS A 266 -20.25 -13.55 14.63
CA CYS A 266 -19.44 -13.22 15.80
C CYS A 266 -18.15 -12.48 15.41
N SER A 267 -17.47 -12.91 14.34
CA SER A 267 -16.22 -12.28 13.93
C SER A 267 -16.42 -10.85 13.43
N LEU A 268 -17.47 -10.60 12.62
CA LEU A 268 -17.74 -9.25 12.12
C LEU A 268 -18.22 -8.33 13.24
N LEU A 269 -19.17 -8.78 14.07
CA LEU A 269 -19.71 -7.96 15.17
C LEU A 269 -18.60 -7.51 16.12
N LEU A 270 -17.78 -8.46 16.58
CA LEU A 270 -16.68 -8.15 17.49
C LEU A 270 -15.57 -7.33 16.82
N ALA A 271 -15.31 -7.56 15.53
CA ALA A 271 -14.32 -6.75 14.80
C ALA A 271 -14.78 -5.29 14.64
N VAL A 272 -16.08 -5.06 14.34
CA VAL A 272 -16.65 -3.71 14.25
C VAL A 272 -16.62 -3.02 15.62
N MET A 273 -17.02 -3.72 16.69
CA MET A 273 -16.93 -3.19 18.05
C MET A 273 -15.49 -2.81 18.40
N ALA A 274 -14.54 -3.73 18.19
CA ALA A 274 -13.12 -3.46 18.45
C ALA A 274 -12.60 -2.30 17.61
N ALA A 275 -13.00 -2.22 16.34
CA ALA A 275 -12.58 -1.18 15.42
C ALA A 275 -13.04 0.22 15.88
N HIS A 276 -14.27 0.40 16.27
CA HIS A 276 -14.80 1.72 16.65
C HIS A 276 -14.48 2.10 18.10
N PHE A 277 -14.46 1.13 19.03
CA PHE A 277 -14.28 1.43 20.45
C PHE A 277 -12.80 1.57 20.85
N VAL A 278 -11.90 0.84 20.20
CA VAL A 278 -10.52 0.73 20.65
C VAL A 278 -9.50 0.98 19.53
N LEU A 279 -9.57 0.20 18.46
CA LEU A 279 -8.51 0.17 17.45
C LEU A 279 -8.50 1.42 16.56
N GLY A 280 -9.68 1.95 16.26
CA GLY A 280 -9.84 3.18 15.50
C GLY A 280 -9.24 4.38 16.21
N PRO A 281 -9.63 4.68 17.46
CA PRO A 281 -9.01 5.75 18.26
C PRO A 281 -7.50 5.58 18.41
N ILE A 282 -7.01 4.36 18.68
CA ILE A 282 -5.57 4.08 18.73
C ILE A 282 -4.90 4.37 17.40
N GLY A 283 -5.46 3.84 16.31
CA GLY A 283 -4.92 4.06 14.97
C GLY A 283 -4.94 5.53 14.54
N TRP A 284 -6.00 6.27 14.91
CA TRP A 284 -6.09 7.71 14.72
C TRP A 284 -4.97 8.46 15.44
N THR A 285 -4.77 8.14 16.73
CA THR A 285 -3.71 8.75 17.54
C THR A 285 -2.32 8.49 16.96
N ILE A 286 -2.04 7.26 16.55
CA ILE A 286 -0.76 6.90 15.92
C ILE A 286 -0.59 7.68 14.60
N GLY A 287 -1.63 7.71 13.75
CA GLY A 287 -1.60 8.44 12.48
C GLY A 287 -1.37 9.94 12.68
N SER A 288 -2.06 10.55 13.63
CA SER A 288 -1.90 11.96 13.97
C SER A 288 -0.50 12.27 14.51
N TRP A 289 0.06 11.38 15.33
CA TRP A 289 1.42 11.54 15.84
C TRP A 289 2.47 11.51 14.73
N ILE A 290 2.35 10.54 13.81
CA ILE A 290 3.24 10.44 12.63
C ILE A 290 3.10 11.68 11.74
N SER A 291 1.87 12.11 11.44
CA SER A 291 1.61 13.30 10.63
C SER A 291 2.20 14.55 11.26
N ASN A 292 2.02 14.74 12.58
CA ASN A 292 2.57 15.89 13.29
C ASN A 292 4.10 15.87 13.32
N PHE A 293 4.72 14.70 13.47
CA PHE A 293 6.17 14.54 13.42
C PHE A 293 6.73 14.95 12.04
N VAL A 294 6.14 14.44 10.98
CA VAL A 294 6.57 14.78 9.62
C VAL A 294 6.31 16.24 9.30
N TYR A 295 5.16 16.77 9.70
CA TYR A 295 4.82 18.18 9.55
C TYR A 295 5.83 19.09 10.28
N ALA A 296 6.15 18.78 11.53
CA ALA A 296 7.16 19.51 12.30
C ALA A 296 8.54 19.44 11.64
N GLY A 297 8.90 18.31 11.04
CA GLY A 297 10.14 18.16 10.28
C GLY A 297 10.21 19.04 9.04
N ILE A 298 9.12 19.07 8.26
CA ILE A 298 9.06 19.83 7.00
C ILE A 298 8.93 21.35 7.24
N THR A 299 8.23 21.76 8.30
CA THR A 299 7.97 23.17 8.62
C THR A 299 8.91 23.79 9.63
N GLY A 300 9.70 22.96 10.32
CA GLY A 300 10.65 23.38 11.37
C GLY A 300 11.90 24.08 10.85
N SER A 301 12.73 24.51 11.78
CA SER A 301 14.00 25.19 11.48
C SER A 301 14.97 24.34 10.65
N LEU A 302 14.85 23.01 10.75
CA LEU A 302 15.69 22.03 10.03
C LEU A 302 15.02 21.48 8.77
N ARG A 303 14.04 22.20 8.20
CA ARG A 303 13.24 21.75 7.04
C ARG A 303 14.10 21.27 5.85
N LEU A 304 15.19 21.95 5.54
CA LEU A 304 16.09 21.56 4.46
C LEU A 304 16.81 20.24 4.76
N LEU A 305 17.27 20.08 5.99
CA LEU A 305 17.94 18.85 6.42
C LEU A 305 16.93 17.68 6.46
N PHE A 306 15.75 17.91 7.01
CA PHE A 306 14.69 16.89 7.05
C PHE A 306 14.24 16.49 5.65
N GLY A 307 14.01 17.44 4.75
CA GLY A 307 13.66 17.20 3.36
C GLY A 307 14.77 16.46 2.60
N ALA A 308 16.04 16.82 2.82
CA ALA A 308 17.18 16.14 2.23
C ALA A 308 17.32 14.70 2.75
N VAL A 309 17.18 14.47 4.04
CA VAL A 309 17.21 13.14 4.67
C VAL A 309 16.05 12.27 4.15
N PHE A 310 14.83 12.80 4.16
CA PHE A 310 13.67 12.08 3.66
C PHE A 310 13.80 11.75 2.17
N GLY A 311 14.22 12.71 1.34
CA GLY A 311 14.48 12.50 -0.09
C GLY A 311 15.62 11.52 -0.36
N PHE A 312 16.70 11.56 0.45
CA PHE A 312 17.80 10.60 0.36
C PHE A 312 17.34 9.16 0.64
N PHE A 313 16.56 8.96 1.67
CA PHE A 313 16.03 7.63 2.01
C PHE A 313 14.91 7.17 1.08
N TYR A 314 14.25 8.07 0.38
CA TYR A 314 13.16 7.72 -0.53
C TYR A 314 13.62 6.86 -1.71
N ALA A 315 14.74 7.19 -2.34
CA ALA A 315 15.30 6.42 -3.45
C ALA A 315 15.69 4.99 -3.06
N PRO A 316 16.45 4.73 -1.99
CA PRO A 316 16.66 3.38 -1.43
C PRO A 316 15.37 2.64 -1.10
N LEU A 317 14.35 3.32 -0.56
CA LEU A 317 13.05 2.73 -0.28
C LEU A 317 12.34 2.27 -1.57
N VAL A 318 12.47 3.02 -2.66
CA VAL A 318 11.94 2.63 -3.98
C VAL A 318 12.68 1.41 -4.52
N ILE A 319 14.02 1.40 -4.48
CA ILE A 319 14.85 0.30 -4.99
C ILE A 319 14.58 -1.01 -4.23
N THR A 320 14.40 -0.94 -2.93
CA THR A 320 14.11 -2.11 -2.08
C THR A 320 12.64 -2.55 -2.14
N GLY A 321 11.77 -1.82 -2.85
CA GLY A 321 10.33 -2.04 -2.86
C GLY A 321 9.62 -1.60 -1.57
N LEU A 322 10.35 -0.96 -0.65
CA LEU A 322 9.84 -0.47 0.63
C LEU A 322 9.03 0.83 0.47
N HIS A 323 9.14 1.50 -0.69
CA HIS A 323 8.34 2.69 -1.02
C HIS A 323 6.82 2.45 -0.95
N HIS A 324 6.37 1.19 -1.02
CA HIS A 324 4.96 0.86 -0.79
C HIS A 324 4.50 1.16 0.65
N MET A 325 5.44 1.26 1.61
CA MET A 325 5.13 1.78 2.95
C MET A 325 5.09 3.30 2.98
N SER A 326 6.01 3.97 2.26
CA SER A 326 5.94 5.43 2.16
C SER A 326 4.67 5.86 1.45
N ASN A 327 4.13 5.07 0.50
CA ASN A 327 2.83 5.36 -0.10
C ASN A 327 1.69 5.41 0.93
N ALA A 328 1.75 4.61 2.00
CA ALA A 328 0.79 4.72 3.10
C ALA A 328 0.97 6.03 3.88
N ILE A 329 2.22 6.44 4.13
CA ILE A 329 2.58 7.72 4.76
C ILE A 329 2.28 8.86 3.79
N ASP A 330 2.65 8.71 2.51
CA ASP A 330 2.41 9.72 1.46
C ASP A 330 0.91 9.93 1.26
N THR A 331 0.09 8.86 1.29
CA THR A 331 -1.37 8.96 1.23
C THR A 331 -1.91 9.68 2.46
N GLN A 332 -1.39 9.36 3.65
CA GLN A 332 -1.75 10.04 4.89
C GLN A 332 -1.33 11.52 4.86
N LEU A 333 -0.14 11.80 4.33
CA LEU A 333 0.37 13.16 4.16
C LEU A 333 -0.38 13.93 3.07
N CYS A 334 -0.69 13.30 1.93
CA CYS A 334 -1.49 13.92 0.88
C CYS A 334 -2.90 14.24 1.36
N VAL A 335 -3.50 13.36 2.15
CA VAL A 335 -4.80 13.58 2.79
C VAL A 335 -4.70 14.74 3.79
N THR A 336 -3.67 14.75 4.63
CA THR A 336 -3.43 15.85 5.59
C THR A 336 -3.05 17.14 4.88
N ALA A 337 -2.30 17.08 3.79
CA ALA A 337 -1.88 18.24 2.99
C ALA A 337 -2.96 18.75 2.03
N ALA A 338 -3.80 17.89 1.47
CA ALA A 338 -4.96 18.31 0.65
C ALA A 338 -5.99 19.09 1.47
N PHE A 339 -6.02 18.85 2.80
CA PHE A 339 -6.83 19.60 3.76
C PHE A 339 -6.05 20.70 4.49
N GLY A 340 -4.71 20.72 4.32
CA GLY A 340 -3.90 21.77 4.88
C GLY A 340 -3.70 22.91 3.89
N GLN A 341 -4.60 23.89 3.85
CA GLN A 341 -4.25 25.27 3.44
C GLN A 341 -2.96 25.78 4.12
N ILE A 342 -2.48 25.04 5.09
CA ILE A 342 -1.32 25.31 5.94
C ILE A 342 0.00 25.06 5.20
N LEU A 343 0.10 24.07 4.30
CA LEU A 343 1.34 23.82 3.57
C LEU A 343 1.60 24.89 2.51
N SER A 344 0.56 25.36 1.81
CA SER A 344 0.70 26.44 0.82
C SER A 344 1.01 27.79 1.45
N GLN A 345 0.47 28.09 2.65
CA GLN A 345 0.68 29.37 3.31
C GLN A 345 2.05 29.55 3.95
N LYS A 346 2.64 28.47 4.51
CA LYS A 346 3.93 28.57 5.22
C LYS A 346 5.17 28.26 4.39
N ILE A 347 5.04 27.44 3.35
CA ILE A 347 6.19 27.10 2.49
C ILE A 347 6.47 28.18 1.44
N LEU A 348 5.45 28.88 0.97
CA LEU A 348 5.55 29.84 -0.13
C LEU A 348 5.35 31.31 0.27
N ASP A 349 5.14 31.65 1.56
CA ASP A 349 4.80 33.02 2.02
C ASP A 349 3.63 33.67 1.23
N ILE A 350 2.68 32.85 0.79
CA ILE A 350 1.50 33.33 0.07
C ILE A 350 0.49 33.83 1.11
N PRO A 351 -0.01 35.07 0.98
CA PRO A 351 -1.00 35.61 1.92
C PRO A 351 -2.28 34.76 1.91
N PRO A 352 -3.02 34.69 3.03
CA PRO A 352 -4.20 33.85 3.16
C PRO A 352 -5.21 34.19 2.07
N LEU A 353 -5.54 33.19 1.25
CA LEU A 353 -6.71 33.27 0.37
C LEU A 353 -7.95 33.42 1.26
N GLY A 354 -8.71 34.48 0.98
CA GLY A 354 -9.84 34.86 1.79
C GLY A 354 -10.80 33.74 2.10
N THR A 355 -11.31 33.75 3.30
CA THR A 355 -12.36 32.89 3.83
C THR A 355 -13.47 32.68 2.81
N ILE A 356 -13.57 31.47 2.27
CA ILE A 356 -14.77 31.05 1.56
C ILE A 356 -15.81 30.80 2.65
N ASN A 357 -16.73 31.75 2.80
CA ASN A 357 -17.97 31.53 3.52
C ASN A 357 -18.79 30.49 2.74
N VAL A 358 -19.10 29.38 3.40
CA VAL A 358 -20.09 28.40 2.96
C VAL A 358 -21.47 28.90 3.33
#